data_de92d7a69a543b01b3759fb3ebe6592f
#
_entry.id   de92d7a69a543b01b3759fb3ebe6592f
#
_cell.length_a   1.000
_cell.length_b   1.000
_cell.length_c   1.000
_cell.angle_alpha   90.00
_cell.angle_beta   90.00
_cell.angle_gamma   90.00
#
_symmetry.space_group_name_H-M   'P 1'
#
loop_
_entity.id
_entity.type
_entity.pdbx_description
1 polymer ?
#
loop_
_entity_poly.entity_id
_entity_poly.type
_entity_poly.pdbx_seq_one_letter_code
_entity_poly.pdbx_strand_id
1 'polypeptide(L)'
;MARISGMPGIVLLVAAIGMALSLLSAGQASAALFTQCPPTGGDTGCGILITVNPDNTITITAASSPSQPPYESTEDTLIGVVNNSNSSVASIPLSSTTDIFGFDGDGICTVTPHAAGCPFPGATGYEGPGVSFTGISADGTSGIVNFNPVIPPGGSTIFGLEEGLTATDITPGPPSPGPVNGVPEPSSLLLISSGLVGLGGAGWRRARRK
;
A
#
# COMPACT_ATOMS: atom_id res chain seq x y z
N MET A 1 -38.81 -63.16 -38.84
CA MET A 1 -37.45 -62.70 -38.62
C MET A 1 -37.44 -61.19 -38.84
N ALA A 2 -37.50 -60.36 -37.78
CA ALA A 2 -37.51 -58.93 -37.84
C ALA A 2 -36.13 -58.43 -37.37
N ARG A 3 -35.39 -57.74 -38.26
CA ARG A 3 -34.12 -57.08 -37.94
C ARG A 3 -34.42 -55.69 -37.33
N ILE A 4 -34.04 -55.50 -36.10
CA ILE A 4 -34.01 -54.18 -35.44
C ILE A 4 -32.69 -53.54 -35.84
N SER A 5 -32.76 -52.48 -36.67
CA SER A 5 -31.63 -51.64 -37.06
C SER A 5 -31.34 -50.68 -35.94
N GLY A 6 -30.15 -50.80 -35.32
CA GLY A 6 -29.74 -50.02 -34.18
C GLY A 6 -29.54 -48.52 -34.54
N MET A 7 -29.92 -47.64 -33.63
CA MET A 7 -29.76 -46.19 -33.68
C MET A 7 -28.38 -45.77 -33.13
N PRO A 8 -27.41 -45.39 -33.97
CA PRO A 8 -26.13 -44.91 -33.46
C PRO A 8 -26.13 -43.42 -33.08
N GLY A 9 -27.26 -42.68 -33.29
CA GLY A 9 -27.30 -41.22 -33.13
C GLY A 9 -27.45 -40.73 -31.69
N ILE A 10 -28.01 -41.52 -30.78
CA ILE A 10 -28.31 -41.07 -29.41
C ILE A 10 -27.07 -41.06 -28.51
N VAL A 11 -26.13 -41.98 -28.74
CA VAL A 11 -24.92 -42.11 -27.90
C VAL A 11 -23.95 -40.92 -28.12
N LEU A 12 -23.87 -40.40 -29.35
CA LEU A 12 -23.01 -39.24 -29.67
C LEU A 12 -23.52 -37.94 -29.08
N LEU A 13 -24.83 -37.78 -28.92
CA LEU A 13 -25.41 -36.55 -28.36
C LEU A 13 -25.19 -36.43 -26.85
N VAL A 14 -25.23 -37.55 -26.12
CA VAL A 14 -25.00 -37.54 -24.66
C VAL A 14 -23.53 -37.30 -24.32
N ALA A 15 -22.59 -37.76 -25.14
CA ALA A 15 -21.17 -37.52 -24.95
C ALA A 15 -20.79 -36.04 -25.20
N ALA A 16 -21.44 -35.36 -26.15
CA ALA A 16 -21.19 -33.92 -26.43
C ALA A 16 -21.72 -33.01 -25.33
N ILE A 17 -22.84 -33.33 -24.71
CA ILE A 17 -23.40 -32.55 -23.57
C ILE A 17 -22.55 -32.74 -22.30
N GLY A 18 -21.99 -33.91 -22.07
CA GLY A 18 -21.10 -34.17 -20.94
C GLY A 18 -19.78 -33.37 -21.00
N MET A 19 -19.20 -33.15 -22.19
CA MET A 19 -17.98 -32.34 -22.36
C MET A 19 -18.23 -30.83 -22.25
N ALA A 20 -19.42 -30.35 -22.57
CA ALA A 20 -19.74 -28.92 -22.48
C ALA A 20 -19.97 -28.47 -21.02
N LEU A 21 -20.39 -29.36 -20.11
CA LEU A 21 -20.62 -29.00 -18.70
C LEU A 21 -19.33 -28.98 -17.86
N SER A 22 -18.26 -29.61 -18.30
CA SER A 22 -17.00 -29.65 -17.55
C SER A 22 -16.10 -28.41 -17.74
N LEU A 23 -16.45 -27.48 -18.63
CA LEU A 23 -15.70 -26.27 -18.89
C LEU A 23 -16.18 -25.04 -18.08
N LEU A 24 -17.22 -25.17 -17.25
CA LEU A 24 -17.80 -24.08 -16.45
C LEU A 24 -17.31 -24.05 -15.00
N SER A 25 -16.37 -24.90 -14.62
CA SER A 25 -15.63 -24.74 -13.37
C SER A 25 -14.41 -23.86 -13.59
N ALA A 26 -14.62 -22.62 -14.07
CA ALA A 26 -13.65 -21.55 -13.85
C ALA A 26 -13.63 -21.36 -12.33
N GLY A 27 -12.67 -22.00 -11.64
CA GLY A 27 -12.40 -21.74 -10.25
C GLY A 27 -12.26 -20.22 -10.12
N GLN A 28 -13.07 -19.61 -9.26
CA GLN A 28 -12.87 -18.22 -8.88
C GLN A 28 -11.45 -18.16 -8.34
N ALA A 29 -10.54 -17.54 -9.09
CA ALA A 29 -9.23 -17.19 -8.57
C ALA A 29 -9.52 -16.22 -7.42
N SER A 30 -9.42 -16.71 -6.18
CA SER A 30 -9.38 -15.84 -5.01
C SER A 30 -8.22 -14.90 -5.25
N ALA A 31 -8.49 -13.60 -5.37
CA ALA A 31 -7.42 -12.63 -5.44
C ALA A 31 -6.59 -12.78 -4.16
N ALA A 32 -5.28 -12.99 -4.33
CA ALA A 32 -4.38 -13.16 -3.20
C ALA A 32 -4.31 -11.85 -2.41
N LEU A 33 -4.28 -11.94 -1.07
CA LEU A 33 -3.99 -10.82 -0.19
C LEU A 33 -2.63 -10.20 -0.54
N PHE A 34 -2.51 -8.90 -0.32
CA PHE A 34 -1.23 -8.21 -0.49
C PHE A 34 -0.26 -8.63 0.61
N THR A 35 0.86 -9.24 0.22
CA THR A 35 1.87 -9.81 1.13
C THR A 35 2.73 -8.76 1.84
N GLN A 36 2.47 -7.47 1.62
CA GLN A 36 3.13 -6.36 2.32
C GLN A 36 2.79 -6.32 3.80
N CYS A 37 1.59 -6.76 4.16
CA CYS A 37 1.21 -6.94 5.56
C CYS A 37 1.58 -8.34 6.07
N PRO A 38 2.07 -8.44 7.32
CA PRO A 38 2.18 -9.72 8.00
C PRO A 38 0.79 -10.27 8.35
N PRO A 39 0.66 -11.58 8.59
CA PRO A 39 -0.57 -12.14 9.11
C PRO A 39 -1.00 -11.43 10.40
N THR A 40 -2.27 -11.00 10.46
CA THR A 40 -2.84 -10.25 11.57
C THR A 40 -4.30 -10.69 11.75
N GLY A 41 -4.64 -11.23 12.92
CA GLY A 41 -5.96 -11.79 13.17
C GLY A 41 -6.37 -12.84 12.14
N GLY A 42 -7.52 -12.64 11.53
CA GLY A 42 -8.03 -13.49 10.45
C GLY A 42 -7.35 -13.28 9.10
N ASP A 43 -6.58 -12.20 8.92
CA ASP A 43 -5.96 -11.84 7.65
C ASP A 43 -4.55 -12.44 7.47
N THR A 44 -4.27 -12.92 6.26
CA THR A 44 -2.94 -13.43 5.87
C THR A 44 -2.10 -12.37 5.13
N GLY A 45 -2.61 -11.15 4.98
CA GLY A 45 -1.99 -10.00 4.32
C GLY A 45 -2.89 -8.78 4.38
N CYS A 46 -2.54 -7.69 3.70
CA CYS A 46 -3.38 -6.48 3.70
C CYS A 46 -4.70 -6.71 2.97
N GLY A 47 -5.81 -6.20 3.51
CA GLY A 47 -7.10 -6.10 2.82
C GLY A 47 -7.08 -5.03 1.74
N ILE A 48 -6.38 -3.92 2.01
CA ILE A 48 -6.21 -2.79 1.08
C ILE A 48 -4.73 -2.43 0.96
N LEU A 49 -4.31 -2.07 -0.26
CA LEU A 49 -2.98 -1.54 -0.55
C LEU A 49 -3.08 -0.11 -1.09
N ILE A 50 -2.44 0.82 -0.42
CA ILE A 50 -2.21 2.19 -0.85
C ILE A 50 -0.84 2.25 -1.53
N THR A 51 -0.80 2.60 -2.80
CA THR A 51 0.44 2.72 -3.58
C THR A 51 0.67 4.18 -3.95
N VAL A 52 1.79 4.75 -3.51
CA VAL A 52 2.27 6.05 -4.00
C VAL A 52 3.07 5.80 -5.26
N ASN A 53 2.56 6.29 -6.39
CA ASN A 53 3.11 6.05 -7.72
C ASN A 53 4.34 6.94 -8.02
N PRO A 54 5.14 6.63 -9.07
CA PRO A 54 6.29 7.44 -9.47
C PRO A 54 6.00 8.91 -9.77
N ASP A 55 4.78 9.23 -10.17
CA ASP A 55 4.27 10.59 -10.42
C ASP A 55 3.66 11.26 -9.18
N ASN A 56 3.79 10.64 -8.00
CA ASN A 56 3.19 11.04 -6.72
C ASN A 56 1.66 11.00 -6.70
N THR A 57 1.01 10.36 -7.64
CA THR A 57 -0.40 10.00 -7.51
C THR A 57 -0.55 8.82 -6.56
N ILE A 58 -1.76 8.63 -6.01
CA ILE A 58 -2.06 7.48 -5.15
C ILE A 58 -3.05 6.56 -5.87
N THR A 59 -2.76 5.27 -5.83
CA THR A 59 -3.67 4.20 -6.23
C THR A 59 -4.07 3.40 -5.00
N ILE A 60 -5.36 3.15 -4.81
CA ILE A 60 -5.89 2.24 -3.78
C ILE A 60 -6.41 0.99 -4.47
N THR A 61 -5.99 -0.17 -3.97
CA THR A 61 -6.41 -1.48 -4.48
C THR A 61 -6.89 -2.36 -3.32
N ALA A 62 -8.03 -3.05 -3.50
CA ALA A 62 -8.48 -4.07 -2.57
C ALA A 62 -7.97 -5.46 -2.99
N ALA A 63 -7.69 -6.31 -2.02
CA ALA A 63 -7.13 -7.64 -2.26
C ALA A 63 -8.10 -8.60 -2.95
N SER A 64 -9.40 -8.43 -2.78
CA SER A 64 -10.42 -9.28 -3.41
C SER A 64 -11.79 -8.60 -3.47
N SER A 65 -12.69 -9.21 -4.28
CA SER A 65 -14.12 -8.96 -4.22
C SER A 65 -14.83 -10.32 -4.08
N PRO A 66 -15.60 -10.58 -3.02
CA PRO A 66 -15.90 -9.68 -1.90
C PRO A 66 -14.66 -9.41 -1.04
N SER A 67 -14.71 -8.29 -0.31
CA SER A 67 -13.66 -7.88 0.61
C SER A 67 -13.23 -9.02 1.54
N GLN A 68 -11.96 -9.03 1.93
CA GLN A 68 -11.49 -9.89 3.02
C GLN A 68 -12.36 -9.63 4.25
N PRO A 69 -12.64 -10.67 5.05
CA PRO A 69 -13.20 -10.43 6.37
C PRO A 69 -12.26 -9.50 7.14
N PRO A 70 -12.81 -8.63 8.01
CA PRO A 70 -11.99 -7.80 8.88
C PRO A 70 -10.98 -8.63 9.67
N TYR A 71 -9.78 -8.10 9.94
CA TYR A 71 -8.72 -8.86 10.60
C TYR A 71 -9.10 -9.28 12.03
N GLU A 72 -9.93 -8.51 12.71
CA GLU A 72 -10.47 -8.83 14.03
C GLU A 72 -11.82 -9.60 13.94
N SER A 73 -12.33 -9.87 12.74
CA SER A 73 -13.53 -10.63 12.38
C SER A 73 -14.85 -9.84 12.35
N THR A 74 -14.87 -8.56 12.67
CA THR A 74 -16.08 -7.73 12.74
C THR A 74 -16.05 -6.58 11.75
N GLU A 75 -15.14 -5.63 11.87
CA GLU A 75 -15.21 -4.39 11.11
C GLU A 75 -13.90 -3.76 10.64
N ASP A 76 -12.74 -4.16 11.15
CA ASP A 76 -11.48 -3.49 10.88
C ASP A 76 -10.78 -3.94 9.60
N THR A 77 -10.12 -3.00 8.92
CA THR A 77 -9.37 -3.27 7.70
C THR A 77 -7.87 -3.06 7.87
N LEU A 78 -7.08 -4.08 7.53
CA LEU A 78 -5.62 -4.01 7.50
C LEU A 78 -5.14 -3.33 6.22
N ILE A 79 -4.44 -2.21 6.37
CA ILE A 79 -3.95 -1.36 5.28
C ILE A 79 -2.44 -1.53 5.11
N GLY A 80 -2.01 -1.78 3.88
CA GLY A 80 -0.60 -1.68 3.48
C GLY A 80 -0.33 -0.38 2.73
N VAL A 81 0.85 0.20 2.91
CA VAL A 81 1.34 1.34 2.13
C VAL A 81 2.65 0.97 1.46
N VAL A 82 2.76 1.24 0.17
CA VAL A 82 4.01 1.07 -0.60
C VAL A 82 4.35 2.38 -1.29
N ASN A 83 5.57 2.85 -1.12
CA ASN A 83 6.08 4.04 -1.79
C ASN A 83 6.90 3.66 -3.04
N ASN A 84 6.27 3.69 -4.20
CA ASN A 84 6.92 3.49 -5.50
C ASN A 84 7.38 4.82 -6.15
N SER A 85 7.25 5.95 -5.42
CA SER A 85 7.72 7.24 -5.92
C SER A 85 9.24 7.40 -5.77
N ASN A 86 9.78 8.46 -6.34
CA ASN A 86 11.20 8.80 -6.22
C ASN A 86 11.51 9.68 -5.00
N SER A 87 10.49 9.99 -4.17
CA SER A 87 10.60 10.86 -3.00
C SER A 87 10.15 10.12 -1.74
N SER A 88 10.69 10.47 -0.58
CA SER A 88 10.19 9.97 0.69
C SER A 88 8.79 10.53 0.97
N VAL A 89 7.93 9.73 1.59
CA VAL A 89 6.57 10.11 1.99
C VAL A 89 6.50 10.28 3.49
N ALA A 90 6.07 11.45 3.95
CA ALA A 90 5.93 11.79 5.37
C ALA A 90 4.50 11.59 5.87
N SER A 91 3.49 11.80 5.03
CA SER A 91 2.09 11.60 5.41
C SER A 91 1.18 11.44 4.21
N ILE A 92 0.01 10.87 4.44
CA ILE A 92 -1.09 10.74 3.48
C ILE A 92 -2.38 11.16 4.18
N PRO A 93 -3.08 12.21 3.72
CA PRO A 93 -4.44 12.49 4.14
C PRO A 93 -5.40 11.42 3.60
N LEU A 94 -6.30 10.94 4.43
CA LEU A 94 -7.36 10.01 4.04
C LEU A 94 -8.72 10.58 4.42
N SER A 95 -9.73 10.29 3.61
CA SER A 95 -11.13 10.59 3.91
C SER A 95 -12.05 9.48 3.41
N SER A 96 -13.23 9.37 4.02
CA SER A 96 -14.25 8.39 3.71
C SER A 96 -15.64 9.00 3.93
N THR A 97 -16.68 8.28 3.56
CA THR A 97 -18.06 8.55 3.96
C THR A 97 -18.45 7.82 5.24
N THR A 98 -17.60 6.91 5.72
CA THR A 98 -17.75 6.17 6.98
C THR A 98 -16.66 6.59 7.97
N ASP A 99 -16.85 6.22 9.24
CA ASP A 99 -15.93 6.53 10.35
C ASP A 99 -14.72 5.61 10.30
N ILE A 100 -13.70 5.97 9.52
CA ILE A 100 -12.49 5.16 9.36
C ILE A 100 -11.42 5.44 10.42
N PHE A 101 -11.63 6.42 11.29
CA PHE A 101 -10.74 6.80 12.38
C PHE A 101 -11.43 6.79 13.74
N GLY A 102 -12.56 6.10 13.86
CA GLY A 102 -13.36 6.02 15.09
C GLY A 102 -12.84 5.07 16.14
N PHE A 103 -11.58 4.78 16.13
CA PHE A 103 -10.81 3.79 16.89
C PHE A 103 -11.40 3.44 18.26
N ASP A 104 -11.87 2.23 18.43
CA ASP A 104 -12.52 1.72 19.66
C ASP A 104 -11.55 0.89 20.54
N GLY A 105 -10.34 0.60 20.07
CA GLY A 105 -9.27 0.02 20.87
C GLY A 105 -9.02 -1.47 20.65
N ASP A 106 -9.57 -2.09 19.62
CA ASP A 106 -9.34 -3.49 19.24
C ASP A 106 -8.42 -3.67 18.01
N GLY A 107 -7.61 -2.64 17.71
CA GLY A 107 -6.71 -2.56 16.58
C GLY A 107 -5.67 -3.70 16.46
N ILE A 108 -4.75 -3.55 15.49
CA ILE A 108 -3.86 -4.60 14.97
C ILE A 108 -2.96 -5.32 15.98
N CYS A 109 -2.80 -4.77 17.18
CA CYS A 109 -2.00 -5.39 18.25
C CYS A 109 -2.83 -6.16 19.29
N THR A 110 -4.15 -6.14 19.20
CA THR A 110 -5.04 -6.85 20.13
C THR A 110 -5.40 -8.25 19.66
N VAL A 111 -5.33 -8.50 18.37
CA VAL A 111 -5.69 -9.79 17.72
C VAL A 111 -4.54 -10.80 17.73
N THR A 112 -4.85 -12.06 17.44
CA THR A 112 -3.83 -13.14 17.37
C THR A 112 -4.04 -13.95 16.08
N PRO A 113 -2.99 -14.12 15.24
CA PRO A 113 -1.66 -13.52 15.37
C PRO A 113 -1.71 -12.00 15.22
N HIS A 114 -0.74 -11.29 15.78
CA HIS A 114 -0.56 -9.87 15.55
C HIS A 114 0.75 -9.59 14.79
N ALA A 115 0.86 -8.40 14.19
CA ALA A 115 2.06 -7.98 13.49
C ALA A 115 3.28 -8.02 14.42
N ALA A 116 4.42 -8.49 13.90
CA ALA A 116 5.66 -8.53 14.67
C ALA A 116 6.09 -7.10 15.05
N GLY A 117 6.41 -6.90 16.34
CA GLY A 117 6.77 -5.59 16.88
C GLY A 117 5.68 -4.92 17.71
N CYS A 118 4.47 -5.49 17.76
CA CYS A 118 3.41 -5.03 18.68
C CYS A 118 3.83 -5.07 20.16
N PRO A 119 3.39 -4.10 20.98
CA PRO A 119 2.60 -2.93 20.60
C PRO A 119 3.47 -1.85 19.93
N PHE A 120 2.95 -1.25 18.87
CA PHE A 120 3.60 -0.11 18.24
C PHE A 120 3.35 1.17 19.06
N PRO A 121 4.29 2.16 19.02
CA PRO A 121 4.05 3.46 19.63
C PRO A 121 2.86 4.15 18.97
N GLY A 122 1.83 4.44 19.76
CA GLY A 122 0.61 5.10 19.31
C GLY A 122 -0.43 5.10 20.41
N ALA A 123 -1.51 5.84 20.22
CA ALA A 123 -2.54 6.04 21.23
C ALA A 123 -3.81 5.22 20.94
N THR A 124 -3.97 4.73 19.71
CA THR A 124 -5.23 4.13 19.27
C THR A 124 -5.21 2.60 19.24
N GLY A 125 -4.03 1.99 19.03
CA GLY A 125 -3.88 0.55 18.85
C GLY A 125 -3.91 0.12 17.36
N TYR A 126 -4.23 1.04 16.45
CA TYR A 126 -4.32 0.83 15.01
C TYR A 126 -3.03 1.22 14.28
N GLU A 127 -2.09 1.86 14.99
CA GLU A 127 -0.80 2.22 14.46
C GLU A 127 0.04 0.99 14.13
N GLY A 128 0.72 1.07 12.99
CA GLY A 128 1.77 0.12 12.59
C GLY A 128 3.18 0.70 12.85
N PRO A 129 4.22 0.06 12.28
CA PRO A 129 5.60 0.51 12.43
C PRO A 129 5.80 1.94 11.92
N GLY A 130 6.08 2.87 12.84
CA GLY A 130 6.31 4.27 12.52
C GLY A 130 5.08 5.03 12.03
N VAL A 131 3.88 4.54 12.29
CA VAL A 131 2.62 5.19 11.93
C VAL A 131 2.04 5.94 13.14
N SER A 132 1.41 7.07 12.87
CA SER A 132 0.57 7.81 13.82
C SER A 132 -0.53 8.57 13.09
N PHE A 133 -1.60 8.88 13.80
CA PHE A 133 -2.76 9.58 13.23
C PHE A 133 -2.88 10.97 13.84
N THR A 134 -3.22 11.98 13.01
CA THR A 134 -3.45 13.36 13.45
C THR A 134 -4.56 14.01 12.62
N GLY A 135 -5.10 15.12 13.11
CA GLY A 135 -6.11 15.89 12.39
C GLY A 135 -7.39 15.10 12.11
N ILE A 136 -7.72 14.13 12.98
CA ILE A 136 -8.94 13.35 12.87
C ILE A 136 -10.13 14.26 13.06
N SER A 137 -11.10 14.21 12.13
CA SER A 137 -12.37 14.94 12.23
C SER A 137 -13.22 14.41 13.37
N ALA A 138 -14.14 15.23 13.86
CA ALA A 138 -14.98 14.86 15.01
C ALA A 138 -15.92 13.66 14.72
N ASP A 139 -16.17 13.38 13.46
CA ASP A 139 -16.97 12.27 12.96
C ASP A 139 -16.13 11.08 12.47
N GLY A 140 -14.81 11.11 12.71
CA GLY A 140 -13.90 10.05 12.33
C GLY A 140 -13.73 9.81 10.82
N THR A 141 -14.41 10.59 9.97
CA THR A 141 -14.45 10.34 8.53
C THR A 141 -13.21 10.82 7.78
N SER A 142 -12.33 11.60 8.42
CA SER A 142 -11.09 12.08 7.80
C SER A 142 -9.97 12.26 8.82
N GLY A 143 -8.73 12.13 8.34
CA GLY A 143 -7.54 12.25 9.16
C GLY A 143 -6.26 12.23 8.33
N ILE A 144 -5.13 12.36 8.99
CA ILE A 144 -3.81 12.31 8.37
C ILE A 144 -3.02 11.14 8.97
N VAL A 145 -2.61 10.22 8.11
CA VAL A 145 -1.69 9.14 8.45
C VAL A 145 -0.27 9.67 8.31
N ASN A 146 0.49 9.73 9.40
CA ASN A 146 1.86 10.22 9.42
C ASN A 146 2.84 9.06 9.54
N PHE A 147 4.02 9.21 8.93
CA PHE A 147 5.07 8.21 8.91
C PHE A 147 6.36 8.75 9.53
N ASN A 148 6.83 8.11 10.63
CA ASN A 148 8.08 8.44 11.30
C ASN A 148 8.82 7.15 11.76
N PRO A 149 9.90 6.73 11.06
CA PRO A 149 10.55 7.46 9.95
C PRO A 149 9.67 7.54 8.70
N VAL A 150 9.93 8.55 7.86
CA VAL A 150 9.27 8.70 6.55
C VAL A 150 9.47 7.45 5.71
N ILE A 151 8.50 7.09 4.86
CA ILE A 151 8.61 5.93 3.96
C ILE A 151 9.54 6.31 2.79
N PRO A 152 10.75 5.72 2.70
CA PRO A 152 11.66 6.00 1.59
C PRO A 152 11.14 5.42 0.26
N PRO A 153 11.69 5.81 -0.89
CA PRO A 153 11.44 5.14 -2.15
C PRO A 153 11.66 3.62 -2.05
N GLY A 154 10.68 2.84 -2.49
CA GLY A 154 10.66 1.37 -2.38
C GLY A 154 10.32 0.85 -0.98
N GLY A 155 10.12 1.74 0.00
CA GLY A 155 9.73 1.36 1.36
C GLY A 155 8.24 1.08 1.50
N SER A 156 7.87 0.46 2.62
CA SER A 156 6.48 0.13 2.96
C SER A 156 6.24 0.19 4.46
N THR A 157 4.99 0.34 4.85
CA THR A 157 4.49 0.20 6.23
C THR A 157 3.06 -0.33 6.23
N ILE A 158 2.51 -0.54 7.42
CA ILE A 158 1.14 -1.05 7.62
C ILE A 158 0.44 -0.25 8.73
N PHE A 159 -0.88 -0.28 8.76
CA PHE A 159 -1.72 0.20 9.87
C PHE A 159 -3.14 -0.38 9.74
N GLY A 160 -3.94 -0.26 10.80
CA GLY A 160 -5.37 -0.55 10.75
C GLY A 160 -6.20 0.71 10.50
N LEU A 161 -7.36 0.53 9.93
CA LEU A 161 -8.46 1.51 9.93
C LEU A 161 -9.71 0.83 10.43
N GLU A 162 -10.57 1.61 11.08
CA GLU A 162 -11.89 1.20 11.49
C GLU A 162 -12.75 0.84 10.26
N GLU A 163 -13.72 -0.02 10.44
CA GLU A 163 -14.66 -0.48 9.42
C GLU A 163 -14.12 -1.48 8.39
N GLY A 164 -15.00 -2.31 7.88
CA GLY A 164 -14.76 -3.24 6.79
C GLY A 164 -14.74 -2.54 5.44
N LEU A 165 -13.58 -1.99 5.04
CA LEU A 165 -13.42 -1.07 3.92
C LEU A 165 -13.18 -1.78 2.58
N THR A 166 -13.64 -1.15 1.51
CA THR A 166 -13.27 -1.44 0.13
C THR A 166 -12.38 -0.34 -0.44
N ALA A 167 -11.77 -0.57 -1.61
CA ALA A 167 -10.91 0.43 -2.24
C ALA A 167 -11.65 1.73 -2.63
N THR A 168 -12.98 1.69 -2.74
CA THR A 168 -13.81 2.85 -3.08
C THR A 168 -14.28 3.65 -1.88
N ASP A 169 -14.13 3.11 -0.67
CA ASP A 169 -14.54 3.78 0.56
C ASP A 169 -13.50 4.80 1.04
N ILE A 170 -12.26 4.69 0.56
CA ILE A 170 -11.16 5.56 0.94
C ILE A 170 -10.81 6.51 -0.19
N THR A 171 -10.78 7.80 0.10
CA THR A 171 -10.31 8.85 -0.80
C THR A 171 -9.00 9.42 -0.26
N PRO A 172 -7.86 9.17 -0.92
CA PRO A 172 -6.58 9.73 -0.50
C PRO A 172 -6.41 11.16 -1.00
N GLY A 173 -5.85 12.01 -0.16
CA GLY A 173 -5.27 13.29 -0.60
C GLY A 173 -3.84 13.11 -1.14
N PRO A 174 -3.23 14.17 -1.69
CA PRO A 174 -1.86 14.09 -2.18
C PRO A 174 -0.89 13.75 -1.03
N PRO A 175 0.10 12.87 -1.27
CA PRO A 175 1.09 12.53 -0.26
C PRO A 175 1.99 13.74 0.02
N SER A 176 2.31 13.96 1.29
CA SER A 176 3.28 14.99 1.67
C SER A 176 4.69 14.42 1.56
N PRO A 177 5.62 15.11 0.88
CA PRO A 177 7.00 14.68 0.81
C PRO A 177 7.64 14.74 2.21
N GLY A 178 8.50 13.77 2.50
CA GLY A 178 9.37 13.82 3.65
C GLY A 178 10.40 14.96 3.52
N PRO A 179 11.08 15.32 4.64
CA PRO A 179 12.19 16.24 4.56
C PRO A 179 13.19 15.69 3.52
N VAL A 180 13.46 16.49 2.51
CA VAL A 180 14.56 16.20 1.60
C VAL A 180 15.83 16.26 2.45
N ASN A 181 16.42 15.13 2.80
CA ASN A 181 17.79 15.12 3.28
C ASN A 181 18.59 15.81 2.19
N GLY A 182 19.07 17.02 2.48
CA GLY A 182 19.72 17.86 1.48
C GLY A 182 20.72 17.00 0.72
N VAL A 183 20.47 16.83 -0.57
CA VAL A 183 21.47 16.19 -1.45
C VAL A 183 22.75 16.97 -1.20
N PRO A 184 23.85 16.37 -0.72
CA PRO A 184 25.09 17.08 -0.54
C PRO A 184 25.35 17.83 -1.83
N GLU A 185 25.47 19.16 -1.75
CA GLU A 185 25.67 19.98 -2.95
C GLU A 185 26.75 19.32 -3.78
N PRO A 186 26.49 19.01 -5.06
CA PRO A 186 27.43 18.22 -5.83
C PRO A 186 28.79 18.88 -5.70
N SER A 187 29.83 18.08 -5.47
CA SER A 187 31.22 18.51 -5.38
C SER A 187 31.66 19.47 -6.50
N SER A 188 30.81 19.69 -7.49
CA SER A 188 30.87 20.79 -8.47
C SER A 188 31.03 22.18 -7.86
N LEU A 189 30.39 22.51 -6.71
CA LEU A 189 30.61 23.80 -6.05
C LEU A 189 32.00 23.88 -5.43
N LEU A 190 32.49 22.78 -4.87
CA LEU A 190 33.88 22.67 -4.41
C LEU A 190 34.89 22.74 -5.59
N LEU A 191 34.54 22.16 -6.73
CA LEU A 191 35.34 22.21 -7.93
C LEU A 191 35.39 23.63 -8.53
N ILE A 192 34.26 24.30 -8.60
CA ILE A 192 34.16 25.70 -9.09
C ILE A 192 34.93 26.64 -8.18
N SER A 193 34.77 26.51 -6.85
CA SER A 193 35.49 27.35 -5.89
C SER A 193 36.98 27.13 -5.92
N SER A 194 37.45 25.88 -6.01
CA SER A 194 38.89 25.55 -6.15
C SER A 194 39.46 26.00 -7.48
N GLY A 195 38.69 25.93 -8.58
CA GLY A 195 39.07 26.43 -9.90
C GLY A 195 39.23 27.96 -9.91
N LEU A 196 38.34 28.70 -9.28
CA LEU A 196 38.44 30.18 -9.18
C LEU A 196 39.66 30.63 -8.35
N VAL A 197 39.95 29.96 -7.26
CA VAL A 197 41.11 30.22 -6.42
C VAL A 197 42.43 29.95 -7.20
N GLY A 198 42.44 28.87 -7.98
CA GLY A 198 43.56 28.51 -8.84
C GLY A 198 43.87 29.55 -9.94
N LEU A 199 42.82 30.04 -10.60
CA LEU A 199 42.90 31.07 -11.63
C LEU A 199 43.33 32.45 -11.06
N GLY A 200 42.77 32.84 -9.91
CA GLY A 200 43.16 34.08 -9.21
C GLY A 200 44.63 34.09 -8.77
N GLY A 201 45.10 32.95 -8.23
CA GLY A 201 46.51 32.78 -7.82
C GLY A 201 47.50 32.81 -8.98
N ALA A 202 47.15 32.21 -10.13
CA ALA A 202 47.96 32.26 -11.32
C ALA A 202 48.06 33.64 -11.95
N GLY A 203 46.95 34.41 -11.95
CA GLY A 203 46.88 35.80 -12.40
C GLY A 203 47.73 36.74 -11.55
N TRP A 204 47.71 36.59 -10.24
CA TRP A 204 48.47 37.39 -9.31
C TRP A 204 49.96 37.19 -9.41
N ARG A 205 50.42 35.94 -9.63
CA ARG A 205 51.85 35.63 -9.87
C ARG A 205 52.38 36.26 -11.18
N ARG A 206 51.55 36.35 -12.24
CA ARG A 206 51.97 36.99 -13.51
C ARG A 206 52.07 38.52 -13.36
N ALA A 207 51.19 39.16 -12.57
CA ALA A 207 51.21 40.61 -12.35
C ALA A 207 52.45 41.08 -11.56
N ARG A 208 53.02 40.24 -10.69
CA ARG A 208 54.24 40.57 -9.92
C ARG A 208 55.55 40.39 -10.64
N ARG A 209 55.55 39.82 -11.87
CA ARG A 209 56.76 39.60 -12.66
C ARG A 209 57.00 40.67 -13.74
N LYS A 210 56.20 41.74 -13.76
CA LYS A 210 56.44 42.95 -14.55
C LYS A 210 56.86 44.09 -13.60
#